data_f11f1bd75797fd70629ba0c9da4a0477
#
_entry.id   f11f1bd75797fd70629ba0c9da4a0477
#
_cell.length_a   1.000
_cell.length_b   1.000
_cell.length_c   1.000
_cell.angle_alpha   90.00
_cell.angle_beta   90.00
_cell.angle_gamma   90.00
#
_symmetry.space_group_name_H-M   'P 1'
#
loop_
_entity.id
_entity.type
_entity.pdbx_description
1 polymer ?
#
loop_
_entity_poly.entity_id
_entity_poly.type
_entity_poly.pdbx_seq_one_letter_code
_entity_poly.pdbx_strand_id
1 'polypeptide(L)'
;MTKILSFCRKNFNGSATVEFLLFGLPLFALLMSLNLNVFIKSTEVKDSLNLARQLTRIFVNSESDSLAYLRVSQAFQLGYKQANPKSLFSYQIECEKNPCLTRSAWVRINIFNQEKKLLASAVAYVDLWRNEN
;
A
#
# COMPACT_ATOMS: atom_id res chain seq x y z
N MET A 1 -45.79 -24.77 6.19
CA MET A 1 -44.42 -24.53 5.62
C MET A 1 -43.93 -25.68 4.73
N THR A 2 -44.63 -26.73 4.53
CA THR A 2 -44.22 -27.94 3.77
C THR A 2 -44.59 -27.97 2.29
N LYS A 3 -45.40 -27.00 1.76
CA LYS A 3 -45.84 -26.99 0.38
C LYS A 3 -44.90 -26.29 -0.62
N ILE A 4 -43.94 -25.50 -0.15
CA ILE A 4 -43.01 -24.77 -1.02
C ILE A 4 -41.88 -25.68 -1.53
N LEU A 5 -41.50 -26.67 -0.73
CA LEU A 5 -40.42 -27.60 -1.10
C LEU A 5 -40.83 -28.68 -2.12
N SER A 6 -42.13 -28.93 -2.29
CA SER A 6 -42.61 -29.93 -3.26
C SER A 6 -42.70 -29.38 -4.70
N PHE A 7 -42.73 -28.05 -4.86
CA PHE A 7 -42.81 -27.43 -6.20
C PHE A 7 -41.48 -27.46 -6.95
N CYS A 8 -40.35 -27.43 -6.23
CA CYS A 8 -39.04 -27.52 -6.83
C CYS A 8 -38.64 -28.89 -7.34
N ARG A 9 -39.37 -29.97 -6.97
CA ARG A 9 -38.96 -31.35 -7.30
C ARG A 9 -39.50 -31.90 -8.63
N LYS A 10 -40.38 -31.18 -9.34
CA LYS A 10 -41.20 -31.84 -10.39
C LYS A 10 -40.79 -31.59 -11.84
N ASN A 11 -39.82 -30.73 -12.16
CA ASN A 11 -39.44 -30.51 -13.56
C ASN A 11 -38.00 -30.02 -13.74
N PHE A 12 -37.04 -30.54 -13.00
CA PHE A 12 -35.62 -30.37 -13.34
C PHE A 12 -35.16 -31.53 -14.22
N ASN A 13 -35.58 -31.55 -15.45
CA ASN A 13 -34.75 -32.01 -16.53
C ASN A 13 -33.73 -30.89 -16.73
N GLY A 14 -32.70 -30.86 -15.83
CA GLY A 14 -31.75 -29.79 -15.73
C GLY A 14 -30.94 -29.67 -17.00
N SER A 15 -31.24 -28.66 -17.78
CA SER A 15 -30.27 -28.19 -18.75
C SER A 15 -29.05 -27.74 -17.94
N ALA A 16 -27.89 -28.32 -18.18
CA ALA A 16 -26.61 -27.98 -17.54
C ALA A 16 -26.34 -26.45 -17.56
N THR A 17 -26.93 -25.76 -18.52
CA THR A 17 -26.96 -24.29 -18.64
C THR A 17 -27.67 -23.59 -17.49
N VAL A 18 -28.79 -24.12 -17.01
CA VAL A 18 -29.58 -23.53 -15.92
C VAL A 18 -28.86 -23.73 -14.59
N GLU A 19 -28.28 -24.90 -14.35
CA GLU A 19 -27.46 -25.18 -13.18
C GLU A 19 -26.21 -24.30 -13.14
N PHE A 20 -25.54 -24.11 -14.27
CA PHE A 20 -24.38 -23.23 -14.39
C PHE A 20 -24.75 -21.78 -14.08
N LEU A 21 -25.89 -21.26 -14.59
CA LEU A 21 -26.34 -19.91 -14.32
C LEU A 21 -26.73 -19.72 -12.85
N LEU A 22 -27.35 -20.72 -12.22
CA LEU A 22 -27.80 -20.62 -10.83
C LEU A 22 -26.68 -20.73 -9.81
N PHE A 23 -25.67 -21.54 -10.05
CA PHE A 23 -24.58 -21.81 -9.11
C PHE A 23 -23.23 -21.28 -9.57
N GLY A 24 -22.92 -21.37 -10.84
CA GLY A 24 -21.63 -20.95 -11.39
C GLY A 24 -21.47 -19.43 -11.36
N LEU A 25 -22.50 -18.70 -11.76
CA LEU A 25 -22.44 -17.24 -11.87
C LEU A 25 -22.33 -16.54 -10.49
N PRO A 26 -23.12 -16.92 -9.45
CA PRO A 26 -22.93 -16.37 -8.09
C PRO A 26 -21.59 -16.75 -7.47
N LEU A 27 -21.12 -18.00 -7.69
CA LEU A 27 -19.83 -18.44 -7.19
C LEU A 27 -18.70 -17.65 -7.84
N PHE A 28 -18.74 -17.42 -9.16
CA PHE A 28 -17.79 -16.61 -9.88
C PHE A 28 -17.78 -15.15 -9.41
N ALA A 29 -18.96 -14.55 -9.20
CA ALA A 29 -19.07 -13.20 -8.67
C ALA A 29 -18.45 -13.06 -7.26
N LEU A 30 -18.65 -14.06 -6.40
CA LEU A 30 -18.07 -14.11 -5.07
C LEU A 30 -16.55 -14.23 -5.13
N LEU A 31 -16.01 -15.10 -5.98
CA LEU A 31 -14.56 -15.24 -6.20
C LEU A 31 -13.95 -13.95 -6.74
N MET A 32 -14.61 -13.28 -7.69
CA MET A 32 -14.15 -11.99 -8.22
C MET A 32 -14.13 -10.91 -7.16
N SER A 33 -15.14 -10.83 -6.30
CA SER A 33 -15.19 -9.83 -5.23
C SER A 33 -14.06 -10.01 -4.20
N LEU A 34 -13.71 -11.25 -3.86
CA LEU A 34 -12.59 -11.56 -2.96
C LEU A 34 -11.25 -11.15 -3.59
N ASN A 35 -11.04 -11.48 -4.87
CA ASN A 35 -9.82 -11.11 -5.58
C ASN A 35 -9.64 -9.61 -5.69
N LEU A 36 -10.69 -8.83 -5.95
CA LEU A 36 -10.65 -7.37 -6.01
C LEU A 36 -10.22 -6.76 -4.67
N ASN A 37 -10.75 -7.24 -3.55
CA ASN A 37 -10.38 -6.75 -2.23
C ASN A 37 -8.89 -7.00 -1.89
N VAL A 38 -8.37 -8.17 -2.25
CA VAL A 38 -6.94 -8.50 -2.06
C VAL A 38 -6.07 -7.64 -2.97
N PHE A 39 -6.49 -7.42 -4.21
CA PHE A 39 -5.76 -6.61 -5.18
C PHE A 39 -5.63 -5.16 -4.72
N ILE A 40 -6.73 -4.53 -4.26
CA ILE A 40 -6.73 -3.14 -3.78
C ILE A 40 -5.77 -2.97 -2.59
N LYS A 41 -5.82 -3.87 -1.60
CA LYS A 41 -4.89 -3.82 -0.45
C LYS A 41 -3.43 -4.02 -0.87
N SER A 42 -3.18 -4.88 -1.84
CA SER A 42 -1.84 -5.13 -2.36
C SER A 42 -1.26 -3.91 -3.08
N THR A 43 -2.07 -3.15 -3.82
CA THR A 43 -1.61 -1.93 -4.51
C THR A 43 -1.27 -0.82 -3.52
N GLU A 44 -2.08 -0.60 -2.48
CA GLU A 44 -1.78 0.40 -1.45
C GLU A 44 -0.42 0.17 -0.76
N VAL A 45 -0.11 -1.09 -0.42
CA VAL A 45 1.18 -1.45 0.19
C VAL A 45 2.34 -1.23 -0.78
N LYS A 46 2.17 -1.57 -2.06
CA LYS A 46 3.22 -1.36 -3.08
C LYS A 46 3.48 0.13 -3.32
N ASP A 47 2.43 0.93 -3.43
CA ASP A 47 2.55 2.36 -3.65
C ASP A 47 3.20 3.07 -2.45
N SER A 48 2.81 2.70 -1.22
CA SER A 48 3.45 3.23 -0.02
C SER A 48 4.92 2.80 0.11
N LEU A 49 5.27 1.58 -0.30
CA LEU A 49 6.67 1.12 -0.31
C LEU A 49 7.51 1.88 -1.34
N ASN A 50 6.97 2.11 -2.53
CA ASN A 50 7.65 2.90 -3.57
C ASN A 50 7.85 4.34 -3.11
N LEU A 51 6.83 4.94 -2.49
CA LEU A 51 6.93 6.27 -1.90
C LEU A 51 7.99 6.32 -0.80
N ALA A 52 7.99 5.37 0.14
CA ALA A 52 9.00 5.30 1.19
C ALA A 52 10.43 5.23 0.62
N ARG A 53 10.66 4.41 -0.41
CA ARG A 53 11.96 4.30 -1.09
C ARG A 53 12.39 5.59 -1.77
N GLN A 54 11.46 6.27 -2.45
CA GLN A 54 11.74 7.56 -3.09
C GLN A 54 12.11 8.63 -2.06
N LEU A 55 11.32 8.75 -0.99
CA LEU A 55 11.57 9.70 0.08
C LEU A 55 12.92 9.47 0.77
N THR A 56 13.24 8.21 1.04
CA THR A 56 14.53 7.84 1.67
C THR A 56 15.71 8.21 0.76
N ARG A 57 15.60 7.99 -0.56
CA ARG A 57 16.63 8.41 -1.52
C ARG A 57 16.77 9.92 -1.59
N ILE A 58 15.65 10.67 -1.60
CA ILE A 58 15.66 12.13 -1.58
C ILE A 58 16.36 12.65 -0.32
N PHE A 59 16.08 12.02 0.82
CA PHE A 59 16.70 12.39 2.09
C PHE A 59 18.21 12.21 2.03
N VAL A 60 18.68 11.00 1.71
CA VAL A 60 20.11 10.64 1.70
C VAL A 60 20.91 11.44 0.68
N ASN A 61 20.30 11.80 -0.46
CA ASN A 61 20.95 12.59 -1.51
C ASN A 61 20.92 14.11 -1.27
N SER A 62 20.31 14.57 -0.16
CA SER A 62 20.27 16.00 0.16
C SER A 62 21.59 16.48 0.75
N GLU A 63 21.94 17.76 0.55
CA GLU A 63 23.21 18.34 0.97
C GLU A 63 23.28 18.57 2.48
N SER A 64 22.18 18.88 3.12
CA SER A 64 22.06 19.12 4.56
C SER A 64 20.77 18.55 5.12
N ASP A 65 20.74 18.29 6.42
CA ASP A 65 19.57 17.76 7.11
C ASP A 65 18.34 18.66 6.94
N SER A 66 18.50 19.97 7.06
CA SER A 66 17.39 20.93 6.91
C SER A 66 16.76 20.88 5.52
N LEU A 67 17.59 20.81 4.48
CA LEU A 67 17.14 20.64 3.10
C LEU A 67 16.52 19.26 2.88
N ALA A 68 17.04 18.21 3.51
CA ALA A 68 16.50 16.87 3.43
C ALA A 68 15.06 16.81 3.96
N TYR A 69 14.81 17.35 5.12
CA TYR A 69 13.46 17.42 5.71
C TYR A 69 12.50 18.23 4.82
N LEU A 70 12.94 19.37 4.30
CA LEU A 70 12.13 20.20 3.41
C LEU A 70 11.77 19.44 2.11
N ARG A 71 12.76 18.86 1.43
CA ARG A 71 12.56 18.11 0.17
C ARG A 71 11.67 16.89 0.37
N VAL A 72 11.84 16.16 1.46
CA VAL A 72 11.00 15.01 1.79
C VAL A 72 9.55 15.44 2.04
N SER A 73 9.32 16.52 2.78
CA SER A 73 7.96 17.01 3.01
C SER A 73 7.26 17.43 1.73
N GLN A 74 7.96 18.12 0.82
CA GLN A 74 7.43 18.50 -0.50
C GLN A 74 7.16 17.27 -1.38
N ALA A 75 8.11 16.34 -1.46
CA ALA A 75 7.97 15.11 -2.24
C ALA A 75 6.84 14.22 -1.70
N PHE A 76 6.69 14.16 -0.38
CA PHE A 76 5.58 13.43 0.24
C PHE A 76 4.23 14.01 -0.16
N GLN A 77 4.06 15.33 -0.11
CA GLN A 77 2.81 15.97 -0.51
C GLN A 77 2.48 15.75 -1.99
N LEU A 78 3.48 15.78 -2.88
CA LEU A 78 3.30 15.52 -4.31
C LEU A 78 2.95 14.06 -4.57
N GLY A 79 3.70 13.13 -4.01
CA GLY A 79 3.47 11.69 -4.15
C GLY A 79 2.14 11.24 -3.54
N TYR A 80 1.76 11.83 -2.43
CA TYR A 80 0.48 11.60 -1.77
C TYR A 80 -0.72 11.99 -2.64
N LYS A 81 -0.67 13.15 -3.30
CA LYS A 81 -1.74 13.62 -4.20
C LYS A 81 -1.93 12.69 -5.41
N GLN A 82 -0.86 12.05 -5.87
CA GLN A 82 -0.92 11.14 -7.02
C GLN A 82 -1.42 9.74 -6.65
N ALA A 83 -1.04 9.23 -5.47
CA ALA A 83 -1.32 7.84 -5.10
C ALA A 83 -2.78 7.59 -4.70
N ASN A 84 -3.34 8.39 -3.80
CA ASN A 84 -4.75 8.27 -3.41
C ASN A 84 -5.21 9.48 -2.59
N PRO A 85 -6.03 10.38 -3.12
CA PRO A 85 -6.48 11.58 -2.41
C PRO A 85 -7.39 11.30 -1.20
N LYS A 86 -7.85 10.07 -1.02
CA LYS A 86 -8.74 9.67 0.08
C LYS A 86 -8.02 9.01 1.26
N SER A 87 -6.79 8.56 1.09
CA SER A 87 -6.03 7.92 2.17
C SER A 87 -5.12 8.95 2.84
N LEU A 88 -5.35 9.23 4.12
CA LEU A 88 -4.47 10.08 4.92
C LEU A 88 -3.28 9.23 5.39
N PHE A 89 -2.14 9.41 4.75
CA PHE A 89 -0.88 8.83 5.19
C PHE A 89 -0.11 9.82 6.06
N SER A 90 0.70 9.31 6.94
CA SER A 90 1.72 10.06 7.67
C SER A 90 3.07 9.37 7.49
N TYR A 91 4.16 10.13 7.64
CA TYR A 91 5.50 9.56 7.59
C TYR A 91 6.29 9.94 8.82
N GLN A 92 7.24 9.10 9.18
CA GLN A 92 8.20 9.32 10.25
C GLN A 92 9.61 9.02 9.75
N ILE A 93 10.55 9.88 10.09
CA ILE A 93 11.96 9.70 9.74
C ILE A 93 12.72 9.29 11.00
N GLU A 94 13.47 8.20 10.90
CA GLU A 94 14.34 7.67 11.93
C GLU A 94 15.76 7.69 11.43
N CYS A 95 16.69 8.20 12.23
CA CYS A 95 18.09 8.29 11.90
C CYS A 95 18.92 7.53 12.95
N GLU A 96 19.99 6.87 12.51
CA GLU A 96 20.92 6.19 13.40
C GLU A 96 21.74 7.17 14.23
N LYS A 97 22.11 8.29 13.63
CA LYS A 97 22.95 9.33 14.24
C LYS A 97 22.35 10.71 14.06
N ASN A 98 22.80 11.66 14.88
CA ASN A 98 22.46 13.08 14.73
C ASN A 98 23.78 13.86 14.53
N PRO A 99 23.97 14.56 13.40
CA PRO A 99 23.04 14.76 12.28
C PRO A 99 22.71 13.47 11.51
N CYS A 100 21.52 13.42 10.89
CA CYS A 100 21.04 12.24 10.17
C CYS A 100 21.90 11.87 8.97
N LEU A 101 22.45 12.87 8.29
CA LEU A 101 23.28 12.70 7.11
C LEU A 101 24.76 12.47 7.44
N THR A 102 25.06 11.78 8.54
CA THR A 102 26.42 11.34 8.91
C THR A 102 26.85 10.16 8.03
N ARG A 103 28.13 10.09 7.68
CA ARG A 103 28.72 8.99 6.88
C ARG A 103 28.37 7.63 7.46
N SER A 104 28.05 6.69 6.58
CA SER A 104 27.67 5.31 6.90
C SER A 104 26.48 5.14 7.85
N ALA A 105 25.82 6.23 8.26
CA ALA A 105 24.61 6.14 9.05
C ALA A 105 23.44 5.69 8.17
N TRP A 106 22.49 4.99 8.76
CA TRP A 106 21.26 4.66 8.07
C TRP A 106 20.16 5.67 8.39
N VAL A 107 19.30 5.87 7.40
CA VAL A 107 18.05 6.65 7.53
C VAL A 107 16.90 5.75 7.13
N ARG A 108 15.88 5.70 7.98
CA ARG A 108 14.64 4.94 7.74
C ARG A 108 13.47 5.89 7.62
N ILE A 109 12.63 5.69 6.62
CA ILE A 109 11.35 6.37 6.49
C ILE A 109 10.22 5.35 6.57
N ASN A 110 9.37 5.55 7.57
CA ASN A 110 8.20 4.73 7.84
C ASN A 110 6.95 5.47 7.35
N ILE A 111 6.05 4.78 6.66
CA ILE A 111 4.75 5.30 6.21
C ILE A 111 3.65 4.60 6.97
N PHE A 112 2.75 5.39 7.54
CA PHE A 112 1.62 4.91 8.34
C PHE A 112 0.30 5.32 7.70
N ASN A 113 -0.74 4.50 7.93
CA ASN A 113 -2.11 4.85 7.59
C ASN A 113 -2.75 5.74 8.68
N GLN A 114 -4.02 6.11 8.49
CA GLN A 114 -4.80 6.90 9.46
C GLN A 114 -4.88 6.25 10.86
N GLU A 115 -4.89 4.93 10.91
CA GLU A 115 -4.95 4.14 12.15
C GLU A 115 -3.59 3.99 12.83
N LYS A 116 -2.56 4.73 12.36
CA LYS A 116 -1.16 4.61 12.81
C LYS A 116 -0.56 3.22 12.62
N LYS A 117 -1.11 2.42 11.72
CA LYS A 117 -0.56 1.13 11.34
C LYS A 117 0.54 1.33 10.30
N LEU A 118 1.69 0.72 10.51
CA LEU A 118 2.80 0.73 9.56
C LEU A 118 2.39 0.05 8.25
N LEU A 119 2.44 0.78 7.15
CA LEU A 119 2.17 0.26 5.80
C LEU A 119 3.46 -0.14 5.08
N ALA A 120 4.47 0.71 5.17
CA ALA A 120 5.73 0.48 4.49
C ALA A 120 6.88 1.15 5.25
N SER A 121 8.07 0.58 5.10
CA SER A 121 9.31 1.12 5.62
C SER A 121 10.42 0.96 4.59
N ALA A 122 11.26 1.97 4.44
CA ALA A 122 12.44 1.90 3.60
C ALA A 122 13.65 2.44 4.36
N VAL A 123 14.79 1.80 4.14
CA VAL A 123 16.07 2.17 4.73
C VAL A 123 17.07 2.46 3.62
N ALA A 124 17.86 3.51 3.79
CA ALA A 124 19.03 3.77 2.95
C ALA A 124 20.21 4.20 3.83
N TYR A 125 21.40 3.95 3.34
CA TYR A 125 22.65 4.37 3.99
C TYR A 125 23.15 5.66 3.35
N VAL A 126 23.67 6.54 4.19
CA VAL A 126 24.37 7.74 3.72
C VAL A 126 25.71 7.32 3.12
N ASP A 127 26.04 7.93 1.98
CA ASP A 127 27.26 7.60 1.24
C ASP A 127 28.52 7.79 2.10
N LEU A 128 29.44 6.82 1.99
CA LEU A 128 30.76 6.86 2.62
C LEU A 128 31.64 8.03 2.16
N TRP A 129 31.43 8.46 0.89
CA TRP A 129 32.23 9.50 0.23
C TRP A 129 31.74 10.93 0.50
N ARG A 130 30.70 11.07 1.31
CA ARG A 130 30.15 12.39 1.66
C ARG A 130 31.15 13.20 2.47
N ASN A 131 31.47 14.40 2.00
CA ASN A 131 32.28 15.33 2.77
C ASN A 131 31.45 15.86 3.95
N GLU A 132 31.99 15.74 5.14
CA GLU A 132 31.46 16.38 6.35
C GLU A 132 31.96 17.84 6.32
N ASN A 133 31.12 18.76 5.85
CA ASN A 133 31.35 20.21 5.97
C ASN A 133 30.66 20.72 7.23
#